data_81e5e0ddd5d81f44a102ec4f23bd2dd4
#
_entry.id   81e5e0ddd5d81f44a102ec4f23bd2dd4
#
_cell.length_a   1.000
_cell.length_b   1.000
_cell.length_c   1.000
_cell.angle_alpha   90.00
_cell.angle_beta   90.00
_cell.angle_gamma   90.00
#
_symmetry.space_group_name_H-M   'P 1'
#
loop_
_entity.id
_entity.type
_entity.pdbx_description
1 polymer ?
#
loop_
_entity_poly.entity_id
_entity_poly.type
_entity_poly.pdbx_seq_one_letter_code
_entity_poly.pdbx_strand_id
1 'polypeptide(L)'
;MPAQPPPWLDRGLAVARVDFSPSQRQPSTASVMLALAVALAGSLAADAILVAIGTTLFSSTRGYAHFQFHDYLRLTIIGVVIACLAWPVVTRISSAPRWLFFWLAVLVTLVLWLPDLYILDLGQPGRAVAVLIVMHLAIALVTYNSLVHIAKAEPADRHGGPARLPASEAARYAARGM
;
A
#
# COMPACT_ATOMS: atom_id res chain seq x y z
N MET A 1 32.04 16.42 -9.88
CA MET A 1 31.12 15.55 -10.64
C MET A 1 30.44 14.64 -9.64
N PRO A 2 29.11 14.54 -9.57
CA PRO A 2 28.46 13.56 -8.72
C PRO A 2 28.84 12.15 -9.19
N ALA A 3 29.23 11.30 -8.25
CA ALA A 3 29.59 9.91 -8.53
C ALA A 3 28.39 9.19 -9.15
N GLN A 4 28.58 8.56 -10.30
CA GLN A 4 27.55 7.74 -10.91
C GLN A 4 27.30 6.52 -10.01
N PRO A 5 26.04 6.16 -9.73
CA PRO A 5 25.74 4.99 -8.94
C PRO A 5 26.24 3.71 -9.64
N PRO A 6 26.60 2.68 -8.89
CA PRO A 6 27.10 1.44 -9.48
C PRO A 6 25.99 0.76 -10.31
N PRO A 7 26.30 0.09 -11.42
CA PRO A 7 25.33 -0.44 -12.40
C PRO A 7 24.36 -1.48 -11.86
N TRP A 8 24.69 -2.16 -10.75
CA TRP A 8 23.77 -3.06 -10.07
C TRP A 8 22.65 -2.32 -9.33
N LEU A 9 22.96 -1.11 -8.82
CA LEU A 9 21.98 -0.26 -8.13
C LEU A 9 20.99 0.33 -9.13
N ASP A 10 21.45 0.78 -10.30
CA ASP A 10 20.60 1.26 -11.38
C ASP A 10 19.66 0.18 -11.89
N ARG A 11 20.15 -1.06 -12.04
CA ARG A 11 19.30 -2.20 -12.41
C ARG A 11 18.25 -2.51 -11.34
N GLY A 12 18.62 -2.49 -10.06
CA GLY A 12 17.70 -2.69 -8.94
C GLY A 12 16.61 -1.64 -8.91
N LEU A 13 16.96 -0.37 -9.05
CA LEU A 13 16.02 0.76 -9.11
C LEU A 13 15.08 0.66 -10.32
N ALA A 14 15.61 0.29 -11.49
CA ALA A 14 14.82 0.10 -12.70
C ALA A 14 13.80 -1.05 -12.56
N VAL A 15 14.20 -2.19 -11.97
CA VAL A 15 13.31 -3.31 -11.69
C VAL A 15 12.24 -2.90 -10.67
N ALA A 16 12.62 -2.16 -9.63
CA ALA A 16 11.69 -1.64 -8.63
C ALA A 16 10.84 -0.47 -9.15
N ARG A 17 11.07 0.01 -10.38
CA ARG A 17 10.43 1.20 -10.96
C ARG A 17 10.53 2.42 -10.05
N VAL A 18 11.64 2.54 -9.34
CA VAL A 18 11.95 3.70 -8.52
C VAL A 18 12.53 4.78 -9.44
N ASP A 19 11.80 5.87 -9.51
CA ASP A 19 12.18 7.06 -10.27
C ASP A 19 12.03 8.27 -9.35
N PHE A 20 13.13 8.92 -9.00
CA PHE A 20 13.13 10.08 -8.10
C PHE A 20 12.55 11.37 -8.72
N SER A 21 12.04 11.29 -9.94
CA SER A 21 11.37 12.38 -10.64
C SER A 21 9.88 12.06 -10.86
N PRO A 22 9.02 12.21 -9.84
CA PRO A 22 7.63 11.82 -9.96
C PRO A 22 6.88 12.72 -10.95
N SER A 23 6.33 12.12 -12.00
CA SER A 23 5.37 12.75 -12.91
C SER A 23 3.93 12.59 -12.42
N GLN A 24 3.71 12.44 -11.11
CA GLN A 24 2.40 12.14 -10.53
C GLN A 24 1.98 13.20 -9.52
N ARG A 25 0.68 13.53 -9.57
CA ARG A 25 0.05 14.38 -8.56
C ARG A 25 -0.10 13.56 -7.26
N GLN A 26 0.41 14.13 -6.16
CA GLN A 26 0.33 13.48 -4.86
C GLN A 26 -1.12 13.37 -4.37
N PRO A 27 -1.49 12.27 -3.68
CA PRO A 27 -2.80 12.16 -3.06
C PRO A 27 -2.99 13.27 -2.02
N SER A 28 -4.22 13.78 -1.90
CA SER A 28 -4.53 14.81 -0.89
C SER A 28 -4.45 14.22 0.52
N THR A 29 -4.10 15.04 1.50
CA THR A 29 -4.11 14.62 2.90
C THR A 29 -5.47 14.07 3.32
N ALA A 30 -6.56 14.69 2.85
CA ALA A 30 -7.92 14.23 3.15
C ALA A 30 -8.19 12.82 2.61
N SER A 31 -7.75 12.52 1.38
CA SER A 31 -7.92 11.17 0.81
C SER A 31 -7.08 10.12 1.52
N VAL A 32 -5.87 10.47 1.98
CA VAL A 32 -5.03 9.57 2.78
C VAL A 32 -5.65 9.31 4.14
N MET A 33 -6.19 10.33 4.81
CA MET A 33 -6.87 10.16 6.10
C MET A 33 -8.16 9.34 5.97
N LEU A 34 -8.92 9.53 4.90
CA LEU A 34 -10.09 8.70 4.62
C LEU A 34 -9.68 7.24 4.35
N ALA A 35 -8.64 7.03 3.56
CA ALA A 35 -8.10 5.69 3.29
C ALA A 35 -7.62 5.01 4.58
N LEU A 36 -6.95 5.75 5.48
CA LEU A 36 -6.54 5.27 6.80
C LEU A 36 -7.76 4.83 7.63
N ALA A 37 -8.80 5.66 7.72
CA ALA A 37 -9.99 5.34 8.48
C ALA A 37 -10.70 4.09 7.94
N VAL A 38 -10.85 3.99 6.62
CA VAL A 38 -11.45 2.83 5.95
C VAL A 38 -10.58 1.58 6.12
N ALA A 39 -9.26 1.70 5.98
CA ALA A 39 -8.33 0.59 6.17
C ALA A 39 -8.36 0.07 7.62
N LEU A 40 -8.35 0.97 8.62
CA LEU A 40 -8.45 0.57 10.04
C LEU A 40 -9.77 -0.14 10.34
N ALA A 41 -10.90 0.48 9.98
CA ALA A 41 -12.21 -0.09 10.24
C ALA A 41 -12.39 -1.44 9.53
N GLY A 42 -11.99 -1.52 8.25
CA GLY A 42 -12.10 -2.74 7.45
C GLY A 42 -11.18 -3.86 7.94
N SER A 43 -9.94 -3.53 8.31
CA SER A 43 -8.99 -4.53 8.84
C SER A 43 -9.44 -5.07 10.20
N LEU A 44 -9.87 -4.21 11.12
CA LEU A 44 -10.38 -4.64 12.43
C LEU A 44 -11.66 -5.47 12.31
N ALA A 45 -12.55 -5.11 11.37
CA ALA A 45 -13.75 -5.92 11.10
C ALA A 45 -13.37 -7.30 10.53
N ALA A 46 -12.40 -7.35 9.61
CA ALA A 46 -11.90 -8.61 9.05
C ALA A 46 -11.25 -9.49 10.15
N ASP A 47 -10.42 -8.90 11.01
CA ASP A 47 -9.80 -9.61 12.13
C ASP A 47 -10.85 -10.18 13.08
N ALA A 48 -11.85 -9.38 13.47
CA ALA A 48 -12.94 -9.83 14.36
C ALA A 48 -13.75 -10.99 13.73
N ILE A 49 -14.04 -10.90 12.43
CA ILE A 49 -14.73 -11.97 11.69
C ILE A 49 -13.89 -13.24 11.65
N LEU A 50 -12.59 -13.13 11.34
CA LEU A 50 -11.69 -14.28 11.26
C LEU A 50 -11.49 -14.95 12.62
N VAL A 51 -11.38 -14.17 13.71
CA VAL A 51 -11.33 -14.69 15.06
C VAL A 51 -12.65 -15.41 15.42
N ALA A 52 -13.80 -14.82 15.09
CA ALA A 52 -15.10 -15.44 15.33
C ALA A 52 -15.25 -16.77 14.56
N ILE A 53 -14.85 -16.79 13.29
CA ILE A 53 -14.83 -18.01 12.47
C ILE A 53 -13.87 -19.04 13.07
N GLY A 54 -12.63 -18.62 13.39
CA GLY A 54 -11.61 -19.50 13.95
C GLY A 54 -12.05 -20.17 15.25
N THR A 55 -12.64 -19.39 16.17
CA THR A 55 -13.09 -19.88 17.47
C THR A 55 -14.38 -20.72 17.42
N THR A 56 -15.21 -20.52 16.40
CA THR A 56 -16.43 -21.34 16.19
C THR A 56 -16.12 -22.66 15.51
N LEU A 57 -15.27 -22.65 14.46
CA LEU A 57 -14.92 -23.84 13.69
C LEU A 57 -13.90 -24.73 14.43
N PHE A 58 -13.00 -24.12 15.20
CA PHE A 58 -11.93 -24.83 15.88
C PHE A 58 -11.99 -24.60 17.40
N SER A 59 -12.62 -25.53 18.12
CA SER A 59 -12.73 -25.44 19.59
C SER A 59 -11.38 -25.32 20.31
N SER A 60 -10.30 -25.86 19.71
CA SER A 60 -8.93 -25.76 20.21
C SER A 60 -8.33 -24.35 20.19
N THR A 61 -8.98 -23.41 19.51
CA THR A 61 -8.50 -22.00 19.42
C THR A 61 -9.22 -21.10 20.44
N ARG A 62 -10.22 -21.63 21.16
CA ARG A 62 -10.93 -20.84 22.19
C ARG A 62 -10.00 -20.50 23.33
N GLY A 63 -9.94 -19.20 23.68
CA GLY A 63 -9.04 -18.70 24.72
C GLY A 63 -7.58 -18.52 24.29
N TYR A 64 -7.29 -18.62 22.97
CA TYR A 64 -5.96 -18.36 22.46
C TYR A 64 -5.57 -16.90 22.70
N ALA A 65 -4.40 -16.68 23.33
CA ALA A 65 -3.99 -15.37 23.83
C ALA A 65 -3.97 -14.29 22.74
N HIS A 66 -3.46 -14.61 21.54
CA HIS A 66 -3.35 -13.67 20.43
C HIS A 66 -4.69 -13.35 19.74
N PHE A 67 -5.80 -14.00 20.14
CA PHE A 67 -7.15 -13.66 19.67
C PHE A 67 -7.86 -12.66 20.57
N GLN A 68 -7.18 -12.15 21.59
CA GLN A 68 -7.73 -11.09 22.42
C GLN A 68 -7.78 -9.77 21.65
N PHE A 69 -8.89 -9.07 21.77
CA PHE A 69 -9.17 -7.85 21.01
C PHE A 69 -8.04 -6.81 21.11
N HIS A 70 -7.48 -6.60 22.29
CA HIS A 70 -6.43 -5.61 22.50
C HIS A 70 -5.10 -5.97 21.83
N ASP A 71 -4.81 -7.26 21.61
CA ASP A 71 -3.56 -7.70 20.99
C ASP A 71 -3.58 -7.45 19.47
N TYR A 72 -4.60 -7.98 18.78
CA TYR A 72 -4.68 -7.73 17.34
C TYR A 72 -5.01 -6.26 17.01
N LEU A 73 -5.79 -5.55 17.87
CA LEU A 73 -6.04 -4.13 17.70
C LEU A 73 -4.75 -3.31 17.59
N ARG A 74 -3.82 -3.50 18.52
CA ARG A 74 -2.56 -2.75 18.54
C ARG A 74 -1.72 -3.04 17.30
N LEU A 75 -1.55 -4.30 16.95
CA LEU A 75 -0.73 -4.71 15.81
C LEU A 75 -1.34 -4.23 14.47
N THR A 76 -2.66 -4.35 14.31
CA THR A 76 -3.37 -3.86 13.14
C THR A 76 -3.25 -2.35 13.00
N ILE A 77 -3.45 -1.57 14.08
CA ILE A 77 -3.27 -0.11 14.03
C ILE A 77 -1.85 0.26 13.59
N ILE A 78 -0.83 -0.34 14.22
CA ILE A 78 0.57 -0.05 13.89
C ILE A 78 0.85 -0.38 12.42
N GLY A 79 0.46 -1.56 11.95
CA GLY A 79 0.70 -2.00 10.57
C GLY A 79 0.01 -1.11 9.54
N VAL A 80 -1.27 -0.79 9.75
CA VAL A 80 -2.05 0.06 8.85
C VAL A 80 -1.51 1.49 8.82
N VAL A 81 -1.14 2.06 9.98
CA VAL A 81 -0.54 3.41 10.05
C VAL A 81 0.78 3.46 9.29
N ILE A 82 1.66 2.48 9.48
CA ILE A 82 2.93 2.40 8.75
C ILE A 82 2.68 2.33 7.23
N ALA A 83 1.74 1.51 6.78
CA ALA A 83 1.39 1.40 5.36
C ALA A 83 0.83 2.73 4.80
N CYS A 84 -0.01 3.43 5.58
CA CYS A 84 -0.54 4.74 5.19
C CYS A 84 0.54 5.83 5.12
N LEU A 85 1.56 5.78 5.97
CA LEU A 85 2.73 6.67 5.90
C LEU A 85 3.66 6.32 4.73
N ALA A 86 3.79 5.04 4.41
CA ALA A 86 4.59 4.56 3.28
C ALA A 86 3.99 4.95 1.93
N TRP A 87 2.66 5.00 1.79
CA TRP A 87 1.99 5.28 0.52
C TRP A 87 2.38 6.63 -0.11
N PRO A 88 2.34 7.80 0.59
CA PRO A 88 2.82 9.06 0.04
C PRO A 88 4.30 9.03 -0.35
N VAL A 89 5.13 8.26 0.35
CA VAL A 89 6.55 8.09 -0.01
C VAL A 89 6.66 7.33 -1.32
N VAL A 90 5.98 6.18 -1.44
CA VAL A 90 5.98 5.35 -2.65
C VAL A 90 5.48 6.13 -3.86
N THR A 91 4.44 6.96 -3.71
CA THR A 91 3.93 7.81 -4.79
C THR A 91 4.90 8.91 -5.21
N ARG A 92 5.83 9.30 -4.34
CA ARG A 92 6.87 10.29 -4.64
C ARG A 92 8.10 9.71 -5.34
N ILE A 93 8.39 8.44 -5.13
CA ILE A 93 9.65 7.84 -5.62
C ILE A 93 9.45 6.85 -6.76
N SER A 94 8.19 6.52 -7.12
CA SER A 94 7.92 5.49 -8.14
C SER A 94 7.08 6.01 -9.28
N SER A 95 7.49 5.67 -10.50
CA SER A 95 6.70 5.88 -11.71
C SER A 95 5.50 4.92 -11.81
N ALA A 96 5.50 3.83 -11.04
CA ALA A 96 4.42 2.85 -10.97
C ALA A 96 4.07 2.52 -9.50
N PRO A 97 3.53 3.48 -8.73
CA PRO A 97 3.37 3.36 -7.27
C PRO A 97 2.48 2.19 -6.85
N ARG A 98 1.43 1.88 -7.60
CA ARG A 98 0.57 0.72 -7.31
C ARG A 98 1.33 -0.59 -7.38
N TRP A 99 2.19 -0.75 -8.39
CA TRP A 99 3.00 -1.94 -8.56
C TRP A 99 4.04 -2.08 -7.44
N LEU A 100 4.77 -0.99 -7.15
CA LEU A 100 5.77 -1.00 -6.08
C LEU A 100 5.12 -1.27 -4.72
N PHE A 101 4.00 -0.60 -4.42
CA PHE A 101 3.29 -0.78 -3.16
C PHE A 101 2.71 -2.19 -3.02
N PHE A 102 2.25 -2.80 -4.10
CA PHE A 102 1.81 -4.20 -4.10
C PHE A 102 2.94 -5.14 -3.66
N TRP A 103 4.12 -5.02 -4.27
CA TRP A 103 5.26 -5.86 -3.91
C TRP A 103 5.78 -5.61 -2.50
N LEU A 104 5.74 -4.36 -2.03
CA LEU A 104 6.05 -4.03 -0.64
C LEU A 104 5.03 -4.68 0.31
N ALA A 105 3.74 -4.63 0.00
CA ALA A 105 2.70 -5.29 0.80
C ALA A 105 2.91 -6.81 0.85
N VAL A 106 3.22 -7.45 -0.29
CA VAL A 106 3.55 -8.89 -0.34
C VAL A 106 4.77 -9.18 0.52
N LEU A 107 5.87 -8.42 0.36
CA LEU A 107 7.09 -8.62 1.14
C LEU A 107 6.83 -8.49 2.64
N VAL A 108 6.15 -7.42 3.06
CA VAL A 108 5.83 -7.20 4.47
C VAL A 108 4.95 -8.32 5.02
N THR A 109 3.94 -8.77 4.27
CA THR A 109 3.08 -9.89 4.67
C THR A 109 3.88 -11.18 4.88
N LEU A 110 4.79 -11.50 3.96
CA LEU A 110 5.66 -12.67 4.09
C LEU A 110 6.59 -12.56 5.31
N VAL A 111 7.13 -11.38 5.59
CA VAL A 111 7.95 -11.15 6.78
C VAL A 111 7.13 -11.29 8.06
N LEU A 112 5.88 -10.81 8.06
CA LEU A 112 4.98 -10.93 9.22
C LEU A 112 4.53 -12.38 9.47
N TRP A 113 4.58 -13.27 8.48
CA TRP A 113 4.35 -14.69 8.69
C TRP A 113 5.49 -15.40 9.41
N LEU A 114 6.72 -14.84 9.42
CA LEU A 114 7.86 -15.48 10.11
C LEU A 114 7.62 -15.66 11.62
N PRO A 115 7.14 -14.64 12.38
CA PRO A 115 6.75 -14.85 13.78
C PRO A 115 5.66 -15.90 13.96
N ASP A 116 4.67 -15.94 13.05
CA ASP A 116 3.58 -16.93 13.11
C ASP A 116 4.11 -18.36 12.92
N LEU A 117 5.02 -18.54 11.96
CA LEU A 117 5.67 -19.83 11.74
C LEU A 117 6.60 -20.21 12.92
N TYR A 118 7.25 -19.23 13.52
CA TYR A 118 8.08 -19.47 14.71
C TYR A 118 7.25 -19.93 15.92
N ILE A 119 6.09 -19.33 16.19
CA ILE A 119 5.22 -19.79 17.27
C ILE A 119 4.60 -21.17 16.96
N LEU A 120 4.41 -21.51 15.69
CA LEU A 120 4.01 -22.86 15.29
C LEU A 120 5.09 -23.89 15.64
N ASP A 121 6.36 -23.58 15.39
CA ASP A 121 7.51 -24.43 15.74
C ASP A 121 7.62 -24.61 17.27
N LEU A 122 7.25 -23.60 18.05
CA LEU A 122 7.14 -23.67 19.51
C LEU A 122 5.95 -24.51 20.03
N GLY A 123 5.21 -25.19 19.14
CA GLY A 123 4.12 -26.10 19.50
C GLY A 123 2.77 -25.43 19.71
N GLN A 124 2.58 -24.19 19.25
CA GLN A 124 1.26 -23.56 19.30
C GLN A 124 0.27 -24.26 18.35
N PRO A 125 -1.06 -24.20 18.65
CA PRO A 125 -2.06 -24.88 17.83
C PRO A 125 -2.02 -24.41 16.37
N GLY A 126 -1.70 -25.29 15.42
CA GLY A 126 -1.55 -24.96 14.01
C GLY A 126 -2.78 -24.31 13.38
N ARG A 127 -3.99 -24.60 13.87
CA ARG A 127 -5.24 -23.97 13.44
C ARG A 127 -5.32 -22.50 13.87
N ALA A 128 -4.81 -22.16 15.05
CA ALA A 128 -4.74 -20.79 15.52
C ALA A 128 -3.73 -19.99 14.68
N VAL A 129 -2.56 -20.57 14.43
CA VAL A 129 -1.54 -19.94 13.57
C VAL A 129 -2.05 -19.74 12.14
N ALA A 130 -2.79 -20.70 11.58
CA ALA A 130 -3.40 -20.55 10.26
C ALA A 130 -4.39 -19.35 10.21
N VAL A 131 -5.16 -19.13 11.26
CA VAL A 131 -6.03 -17.94 11.36
C VAL A 131 -5.20 -16.65 11.40
N LEU A 132 -4.10 -16.60 12.16
CA LEU A 132 -3.20 -15.43 12.19
C LEU A 132 -2.61 -15.11 10.81
N ILE A 133 -2.14 -16.13 10.09
CA ILE A 133 -1.64 -16.00 8.71
C ILE A 133 -2.70 -15.37 7.79
N VAL A 134 -3.94 -15.85 7.88
CA VAL A 134 -5.07 -15.31 7.09
C VAL A 134 -5.41 -13.89 7.51
N MET A 135 -5.33 -13.55 8.81
CA MET A 135 -5.51 -12.18 9.30
C MET A 135 -4.50 -11.22 8.69
N HIS A 136 -3.20 -11.57 8.67
CA HIS A 136 -2.18 -10.75 8.01
C HIS A 136 -2.48 -10.51 6.54
N LEU A 137 -2.93 -11.52 5.82
CA LEU A 137 -3.33 -11.41 4.42
C LEU A 137 -4.55 -10.48 4.26
N ALA A 138 -5.57 -10.62 5.12
CA ALA A 138 -6.77 -9.80 5.10
C ALA A 138 -6.44 -8.31 5.35
N ILE A 139 -5.60 -8.01 6.36
CA ILE A 139 -5.13 -6.66 6.66
C ILE A 139 -4.38 -6.08 5.45
N ALA A 140 -3.47 -6.84 4.84
CA ALA A 140 -2.71 -6.39 3.67
C ALA A 140 -3.64 -6.07 2.48
N LEU A 141 -4.62 -6.92 2.19
CA LEU A 141 -5.58 -6.73 1.10
C LEU A 141 -6.48 -5.51 1.34
N VAL A 142 -7.04 -5.37 2.55
CA VAL A 142 -7.90 -4.23 2.90
C VAL A 142 -7.11 -2.92 2.84
N THR A 143 -5.92 -2.89 3.41
CA THR A 143 -5.07 -1.70 3.46
C THR A 143 -4.60 -1.30 2.05
N TYR A 144 -4.13 -2.26 1.25
CA TYR A 144 -3.72 -2.03 -0.14
C TYR A 144 -4.87 -1.43 -0.95
N ASN A 145 -6.05 -2.06 -0.94
CA ASN A 145 -7.20 -1.59 -1.70
C ASN A 145 -7.67 -0.21 -1.24
N SER A 146 -7.71 0.05 0.06
CA SER A 146 -8.09 1.36 0.61
C SER A 146 -7.17 2.46 0.10
N LEU A 147 -5.84 2.26 0.15
CA LEU A 147 -4.87 3.26 -0.30
C LEU A 147 -4.89 3.46 -1.81
N VAL A 148 -4.90 2.38 -2.58
CA VAL A 148 -4.83 2.45 -4.05
C VAL A 148 -6.10 3.02 -4.68
N HIS A 149 -7.28 2.81 -4.07
CA HIS A 149 -8.55 3.24 -4.63
C HIS A 149 -9.07 4.56 -4.04
N ILE A 150 -8.78 4.87 -2.78
CA ILE A 150 -9.24 6.10 -2.11
C ILE A 150 -8.17 7.20 -2.22
N ALA A 151 -6.91 6.89 -1.88
CA ALA A 151 -5.80 7.84 -1.92
C ALA A 151 -5.02 7.73 -3.26
N LYS A 152 -5.72 7.88 -4.39
CA LYS A 152 -5.13 7.74 -5.71
C LYS A 152 -4.00 8.74 -5.95
N ALA A 153 -2.87 8.23 -6.48
CA ALA A 153 -1.90 9.06 -7.18
C ALA A 153 -2.35 9.18 -8.65
N GLU A 154 -2.55 10.39 -9.12
CA GLU A 154 -2.98 10.67 -10.49
C GLU A 154 -1.77 11.07 -11.33
N PRO A 155 -1.74 10.73 -12.64
CA PRO A 155 -0.74 11.27 -13.55
C PRO A 155 -0.81 12.80 -13.49
N ALA A 156 0.33 13.47 -13.38
CA ALA A 156 0.36 14.91 -13.52
C ALA A 156 -0.17 15.26 -14.90
N ASP A 157 -1.23 16.06 -14.95
CA ASP A 157 -1.82 16.51 -16.20
C ASP A 157 -0.73 17.10 -17.10
N ARG A 158 -0.45 16.46 -18.22
CA ARG A 158 0.41 17.03 -19.28
C ARG A 158 -0.28 18.21 -20.00
N HIS A 159 -1.12 18.95 -19.28
CA HIS A 159 -1.80 20.14 -19.79
C HIS A 159 -0.89 21.38 -19.79
N GLY A 160 0.44 21.19 -19.87
CA GLY A 160 1.41 22.22 -20.24
C GLY A 160 1.88 22.08 -21.68
N GLY A 161 1.17 21.30 -22.53
CA GLY A 161 1.31 21.49 -23.97
C GLY A 161 0.94 22.93 -24.30
N PRO A 162 1.67 23.62 -25.23
CA PRO A 162 1.35 24.99 -25.60
C PRO A 162 -0.15 25.04 -25.88
N ALA A 163 -0.84 25.93 -25.15
CA ALA A 163 -2.27 26.15 -25.34
C ALA A 163 -2.50 26.22 -26.85
N ARG A 164 -3.28 25.26 -27.39
CA ARG A 164 -3.64 25.33 -28.82
C ARG A 164 -4.28 26.69 -28.97
N LEU A 165 -3.56 27.61 -29.57
CA LEU A 165 -4.11 28.92 -29.89
C LEU A 165 -5.45 28.69 -30.58
N PRO A 166 -6.52 29.35 -30.16
CA PRO A 166 -7.80 29.26 -30.83
C PRO A 166 -7.56 29.47 -32.33
N ALA A 167 -8.24 28.70 -33.16
CA ALA A 167 -8.00 28.69 -34.62
C ALA A 167 -7.97 30.09 -35.25
N SER A 168 -8.68 31.04 -34.66
CA SER A 168 -8.67 32.45 -35.01
C SER A 168 -7.34 33.16 -34.74
N GLU A 169 -6.61 32.81 -33.69
CA GLU A 169 -5.30 33.39 -33.39
C GLU A 169 -4.20 32.73 -34.20
N ALA A 170 -4.26 31.41 -34.39
CA ALA A 170 -3.33 30.68 -35.26
C ALA A 170 -3.38 31.20 -36.70
N ALA A 171 -4.60 31.51 -37.22
CA ALA A 171 -4.79 32.14 -38.52
C ALA A 171 -4.20 33.55 -38.60
N ARG A 172 -4.27 34.35 -37.52
CA ARG A 172 -3.68 35.71 -37.46
C ARG A 172 -2.14 35.66 -37.43
N TYR A 173 -1.55 34.68 -36.76
CA TYR A 173 -0.09 34.50 -36.75
C TYR A 173 0.41 34.05 -38.15
N ALA A 174 -0.31 33.14 -38.80
CA ALA A 174 0.03 32.71 -40.15
C ALA A 174 -0.05 33.83 -41.17
N ALA A 175 -1.02 34.75 -41.04
CA ALA A 175 -1.20 35.89 -41.94
C ALA A 175 -0.17 37.03 -41.73
N ARG A 176 0.55 37.06 -40.60
CA ARG A 176 1.59 38.08 -40.32
C ARG A 176 3.02 37.63 -40.71
N GLY A 177 3.20 36.38 -41.10
CA GLY A 177 4.50 35.83 -41.49
C GLY A 177 4.76 35.81 -42.99
N MET A 178 3.89 36.44 -43.81
CA MET A 178 4.11 36.79 -45.19
C MET A 178 4.31 38.31 -45.27
#